data_df4c012ae337f719038b45fbf89743db
#
_entry.id   df4c012ae337f719038b45fbf89743db
#
_cell.length_a   1.000
_cell.length_b   1.000
_cell.length_c   1.000
_cell.angle_alpha   90.00
_cell.angle_beta   90.00
_cell.angle_gamma   90.00
#
_symmetry.space_group_name_H-M   'P 1'
#
loop_
_entity.id
_entity.type
_entity.pdbx_description
1 polymer ?
#
loop_
_entity_poly.entity_id
_entity_poly.type
_entity_poly.pdbx_seq_one_letter_code
_entity_poly.pdbx_strand_id
1 'polypeptide(L)'
;WLTSQNPSPEAGHESYRIHQKQMDSRRVWMTETAKPCDVEDFYRQTGVLMAEEMADFQKMRGYLLEESAFMEGKQLAIEGSFISGEDCASAEKNQSILPKGNYICMTTAIFREDKWIRALSRYFAEKDMRPRIILAVLKHKDFYNWRHSLYEVQILV
;
A
#
# COMPACT_ATOMS: atom_id res chain seq x y z
N TRP A 1 7.78 29.90 9.90
CA TRP A 1 7.28 29.36 9.93
C TRP A 1 6.84 28.48 9.87
N LEU A 2 6.93 28.28 9.72
CA LEU A 2 6.28 27.38 9.63
C LEU A 2 5.46 26.98 10.09
N THR A 3 5.17 27.12 10.40
CA THR A 3 4.38 26.70 10.79
C THR A 3 3.51 26.46 10.75
N SER A 4 3.14 26.69 10.73
CA SER A 4 2.23 26.36 10.71
C SER A 4 1.84 25.78 10.24
N GLN A 5 2.21 25.89 9.93
CA GLN A 5 1.83 25.16 9.54
C GLN A 5 1.86 24.19 9.90
N ASN A 6 2.34 24.33 10.61
CA ASN A 6 2.28 23.09 10.83
C ASN A 6 1.23 22.67 11.44
N PRO A 7 0.74 21.99 10.93
CA PRO A 7 -0.53 21.65 11.41
C PRO A 7 -0.46 21.04 12.79
N SER A 8 -1.46 21.30 13.57
CA SER A 8 -1.52 20.67 14.87
C SER A 8 -1.68 19.15 14.69
N PRO A 9 -1.26 18.37 15.69
CA PRO A 9 -1.42 16.92 15.61
C PRO A 9 -2.85 16.46 15.39
N GLU A 10 -3.79 17.14 15.99
CA GLU A 10 -5.20 16.79 15.80
C GLU A 10 -5.63 17.01 14.38
N ALA A 11 -5.24 18.12 13.82
CA ALA A 11 -5.51 18.37 12.42
C ALA A 11 -4.84 17.33 11.55
N GLY A 12 -3.66 16.88 11.95
CA GLY A 12 -2.93 15.88 11.21
C GLY A 12 -3.69 14.58 11.06
N HIS A 13 -4.26 14.07 12.13
CA HIS A 13 -4.95 12.79 12.03
C HIS A 13 -6.31 12.91 11.33
N GLU A 14 -6.89 14.10 11.32
CA GLU A 14 -8.14 14.31 10.61
C GLU A 14 -7.92 14.59 9.14
N SER A 15 -6.70 14.89 8.77
CA SER A 15 -6.41 15.40 7.46
C SER A 15 -5.78 14.36 6.54
N TYR A 16 -6.19 13.12 6.65
CA TYR A 16 -5.85 12.16 5.62
C TYR A 16 -6.40 12.70 4.31
N ARG A 17 -5.50 13.03 3.41
CA ARG A 17 -5.92 13.60 2.13
C ARG A 17 -6.29 12.51 1.17
N ILE A 18 -7.58 12.32 1.02
CA ILE A 18 -8.10 11.35 0.07
C ILE A 18 -8.28 12.06 -1.26
N HIS A 19 -7.70 11.53 -2.30
CA HIS A 19 -7.79 12.11 -3.64
C HIS A 19 -7.92 11.01 -4.68
N GLN A 20 -8.28 11.38 -5.89
CA GLN A 20 -8.44 10.43 -6.98
C GLN A 20 -7.32 10.61 -7.99
N LYS A 21 -6.90 9.50 -8.57
CA LYS A 21 -5.93 9.50 -9.67
C LYS A 21 -6.37 8.52 -10.74
N GLN A 22 -6.22 8.96 -11.99
CA GLN A 22 -6.32 8.09 -13.14
C GLN A 22 -4.96 7.47 -13.33
N MET A 23 -4.89 6.15 -13.39
CA MET A 23 -3.60 5.47 -13.55
C MET A 23 -3.65 4.50 -14.71
N ASP A 24 -2.54 4.44 -15.45
CA ASP A 24 -2.36 3.45 -16.48
C ASP A 24 -2.06 2.10 -15.87
N SER A 25 -2.18 1.05 -16.66
CA SER A 25 -1.78 -0.27 -16.22
C SER A 25 -0.28 -0.30 -15.95
N ARG A 26 0.13 -1.10 -14.98
CA ARG A 26 1.52 -1.19 -14.54
C ARG A 26 1.92 -2.64 -14.45
N ARG A 27 3.05 -2.98 -15.03
CA ARG A 27 3.57 -4.35 -15.00
C ARG A 27 4.46 -4.53 -13.77
N VAL A 28 4.20 -5.59 -13.02
CA VAL A 28 4.91 -5.85 -11.77
C VAL A 28 5.23 -7.34 -11.65
N TRP A 29 6.19 -7.63 -10.79
CA TRP A 29 6.45 -8.99 -10.30
C TRP A 29 5.73 -9.09 -8.97
N MET A 30 4.87 -10.10 -8.83
CA MET A 30 4.03 -10.25 -7.65
C MET A 30 4.38 -11.53 -6.92
N THR A 31 4.56 -11.43 -5.60
CA THR A 31 4.68 -12.58 -4.71
C THR A 31 3.48 -12.59 -3.79
N GLU A 32 2.71 -13.67 -3.81
CA GLU A 32 1.49 -13.78 -3.02
C GLU A 32 1.64 -14.79 -1.91
N THR A 33 0.89 -14.60 -0.84
CA THR A 33 0.79 -15.60 0.22
C THR A 33 -0.48 -16.42 0.02
N ALA A 34 -0.44 -17.65 0.51
CA ALA A 34 -1.63 -18.49 0.48
C ALA A 34 -2.71 -17.97 1.42
N LYS A 35 -2.33 -17.21 2.43
CA LYS A 35 -3.24 -16.73 3.46
C LYS A 35 -2.82 -15.33 3.90
N PRO A 36 -3.74 -14.36 3.87
CA PRO A 36 -3.41 -13.00 4.29
C PRO A 36 -2.87 -12.97 5.71
N CYS A 37 -1.88 -12.12 5.94
CA CYS A 37 -1.17 -12.10 7.21
C CYS A 37 -0.59 -10.71 7.45
N ASP A 38 0.00 -10.51 8.64
CA ASP A 38 0.69 -9.25 8.91
C ASP A 38 2.06 -9.24 8.20
N VAL A 39 2.71 -8.08 8.24
CA VAL A 39 3.93 -7.88 7.48
C VAL A 39 5.08 -8.79 7.97
N GLU A 40 5.14 -9.04 9.27
CA GLU A 40 6.20 -9.88 9.80
C GLU A 40 6.05 -11.32 9.37
N ASP A 41 4.82 -11.84 9.40
CA ASP A 41 4.55 -13.18 8.90
C ASP A 41 4.78 -13.26 7.40
N PHE A 42 4.46 -12.21 6.66
CA PHE A 42 4.71 -12.18 5.24
C PHE A 42 6.20 -12.35 4.95
N TYR A 43 7.05 -11.63 5.68
CA TYR A 43 8.49 -11.76 5.54
C TYR A 43 8.96 -13.17 5.86
N ARG A 44 8.42 -13.73 6.94
CA ARG A 44 8.81 -15.05 7.40
C ARG A 44 8.47 -16.11 6.38
N GLN A 45 7.32 -15.97 5.73
CA GLN A 45 6.87 -16.96 4.76
C GLN A 45 7.57 -16.85 3.42
N THR A 46 7.86 -15.65 2.98
CA THR A 46 8.33 -15.45 1.60
C THR A 46 9.81 -15.10 1.50
N GLY A 47 10.36 -14.47 2.52
CA GLY A 47 11.72 -13.95 2.44
C GLY A 47 11.87 -12.80 1.43
N VAL A 48 10.79 -12.44 0.75
CA VAL A 48 10.85 -11.52 -0.37
C VAL A 48 11.28 -10.13 0.03
N LEU A 49 10.91 -9.71 1.23
CA LEU A 49 11.23 -8.36 1.65
C LEU A 49 12.72 -8.11 1.70
N MET A 50 13.48 -9.08 2.21
CA MET A 50 14.92 -8.90 2.27
C MET A 50 15.48 -8.67 0.88
N ALA A 51 15.02 -9.45 -0.09
CA ALA A 51 15.45 -9.27 -1.46
C ALA A 51 15.04 -7.91 -2.00
N GLU A 52 13.82 -7.48 -1.72
CA GLU A 52 13.33 -6.20 -2.17
C GLU A 52 14.06 -5.02 -1.53
N GLU A 53 14.42 -5.16 -0.25
CA GLU A 53 15.18 -4.12 0.44
C GLU A 53 16.54 -3.91 -0.21
N MET A 54 17.11 -4.96 -0.77
CA MET A 54 18.40 -4.88 -1.42
C MET A 54 18.30 -4.52 -2.90
N ALA A 55 17.09 -4.39 -3.41
CA ALA A 55 16.86 -4.11 -4.82
C ALA A 55 17.00 -2.61 -5.11
N ASP A 56 16.85 -2.30 -6.39
CA ASP A 56 16.93 -0.92 -6.87
C ASP A 56 15.85 -0.07 -6.22
N PHE A 57 16.24 0.94 -5.47
CA PHE A 57 15.32 1.83 -4.77
C PHE A 57 14.47 2.69 -5.71
N GLN A 58 14.83 2.76 -6.97
CA GLN A 58 14.09 3.57 -7.94
C GLN A 58 12.86 2.84 -8.47
N LYS A 59 12.79 1.53 -8.26
CA LYS A 59 11.65 0.78 -8.74
C LYS A 59 10.46 0.94 -7.81
N MET A 60 9.28 1.09 -8.42
CA MET A 60 8.04 1.11 -7.65
C MET A 60 7.86 -0.23 -6.97
N ARG A 61 7.50 -0.21 -5.71
CA ARG A 61 7.29 -1.43 -4.93
C ARG A 61 6.22 -1.20 -3.89
N GLY A 62 5.66 -2.29 -3.39
CA GLY A 62 4.64 -2.17 -2.36
C GLY A 62 3.98 -3.50 -2.04
N TYR A 63 2.81 -3.39 -1.47
CA TYR A 63 2.04 -4.53 -0.99
C TYR A 63 0.65 -4.55 -1.58
N LEU A 64 0.13 -5.76 -1.74
CA LEU A 64 -1.27 -6.00 -2.06
C LEU A 64 -1.98 -6.29 -0.74
N LEU A 65 -3.06 -5.57 -0.47
CA LEU A 65 -3.77 -5.68 0.80
C LEU A 65 -5.10 -6.39 0.61
N GLU A 66 -5.51 -7.11 1.64
CA GLU A 66 -6.69 -7.95 1.60
C GLU A 66 -7.96 -7.13 1.82
N GLU A 67 -8.96 -7.35 0.99
CA GLU A 67 -10.15 -6.52 0.92
C GLU A 67 -11.03 -6.62 2.18
N SER A 68 -11.30 -7.82 2.66
CA SER A 68 -12.26 -7.94 3.76
C SER A 68 -11.71 -7.35 5.06
N ALA A 69 -10.43 -7.52 5.33
CA ALA A 69 -9.81 -6.87 6.49
C ALA A 69 -9.90 -5.35 6.38
N PHE A 70 -9.67 -4.83 5.18
CA PHE A 70 -9.78 -3.39 4.94
C PHE A 70 -11.21 -2.91 5.18
N MET A 71 -12.20 -3.61 4.60
CA MET A 71 -13.59 -3.17 4.73
C MET A 71 -14.10 -3.27 6.17
N GLU A 72 -13.55 -4.20 6.95
CA GLU A 72 -13.87 -4.26 8.38
C GLU A 72 -13.25 -3.10 9.16
N GLY A 73 -12.25 -2.45 8.58
CA GLY A 73 -11.62 -1.29 9.21
C GLY A 73 -10.81 -1.62 10.46
N LYS A 74 -10.37 -2.86 10.60
CA LYS A 74 -9.75 -3.29 11.85
C LYS A 74 -8.25 -3.37 11.80
N GLN A 75 -7.71 -4.07 10.83
CA GLN A 75 -6.27 -4.24 10.78
C GLN A 75 -5.82 -4.49 9.35
N LEU A 76 -4.52 -4.29 9.17
CA LEU A 76 -3.87 -4.49 7.90
C LEU A 76 -3.60 -5.98 7.70
N ALA A 77 -3.97 -6.50 6.54
CA ALA A 77 -3.63 -7.87 6.16
C ALA A 77 -3.02 -7.84 4.75
N ILE A 78 -1.88 -8.48 4.60
CA ILE A 78 -1.12 -8.48 3.36
C ILE A 78 -1.36 -9.79 2.61
N GLU A 79 -1.73 -9.65 1.34
CA GLU A 79 -1.90 -10.80 0.44
C GLU A 79 -0.69 -11.01 -0.44
N GLY A 80 0.08 -9.97 -0.69
CA GLY A 80 1.23 -10.09 -1.57
C GLY A 80 2.11 -8.87 -1.53
N SER A 81 3.24 -8.97 -2.23
CA SER A 81 4.12 -7.82 -2.45
C SER A 81 4.45 -7.74 -3.93
N PHE A 82 4.83 -6.56 -4.37
CA PHE A 82 5.16 -6.38 -5.78
C PHE A 82 6.31 -5.39 -5.95
N ILE A 83 6.98 -5.54 -7.09
CA ILE A 83 8.00 -4.59 -7.51
C ILE A 83 7.85 -4.42 -9.02
N SER A 84 7.98 -3.20 -9.50
CA SER A 84 7.89 -2.95 -10.94
C SER A 84 9.09 -3.58 -11.63
N GLY A 85 8.86 -4.11 -12.81
CA GLY A 85 9.93 -4.70 -13.55
C GLY A 85 9.43 -5.32 -14.84
N GLU A 86 10.27 -5.26 -15.84
CA GLU A 86 9.92 -5.82 -17.13
C GLU A 86 10.93 -6.86 -17.58
N ASP A 87 12.08 -6.91 -16.91
CA ASP A 87 13.26 -7.56 -17.45
C ASP A 87 13.73 -8.79 -16.70
N CYS A 88 12.98 -9.29 -15.75
CA CYS A 88 13.44 -10.46 -15.02
C CYS A 88 12.92 -11.73 -15.69
N ALA A 89 13.73 -12.36 -16.50
CA ALA A 89 13.34 -13.51 -17.29
C ALA A 89 12.89 -14.69 -16.43
N SER A 90 13.43 -14.79 -15.21
CA SER A 90 13.12 -15.94 -14.35
C SER A 90 11.76 -15.84 -13.68
N ALA A 91 11.07 -14.71 -13.80
CA ALA A 91 9.86 -14.46 -13.06
C ALA A 91 8.62 -14.34 -13.91
N GLU A 92 8.61 -14.90 -15.12
CA GLU A 92 7.45 -14.79 -16.00
C GLU A 92 6.18 -15.26 -15.34
N LYS A 93 6.24 -16.36 -14.62
CA LYS A 93 5.07 -16.95 -13.96
C LYS A 93 4.57 -16.11 -12.80
N ASN A 94 5.38 -15.15 -12.32
CA ASN A 94 4.99 -14.28 -11.23
C ASN A 94 4.65 -12.88 -11.71
N GLN A 95 4.66 -12.69 -13.01
CA GLN A 95 4.35 -11.40 -13.60
C GLN A 95 2.86 -11.11 -13.50
N SER A 96 2.54 -9.87 -13.18
CA SER A 96 1.16 -9.43 -13.05
C SER A 96 1.01 -8.02 -13.57
N ILE A 97 -0.23 -7.60 -13.79
CA ILE A 97 -0.52 -6.27 -14.26
C ILE A 97 -1.48 -5.61 -13.28
N LEU A 98 -1.06 -4.48 -12.74
CA LEU A 98 -1.96 -3.66 -11.93
C LEU A 98 -2.86 -2.90 -12.90
N PRO A 99 -4.19 -3.03 -12.78
CA PRO A 99 -5.09 -2.51 -13.80
C PRO A 99 -5.06 -0.99 -13.92
N LYS A 100 -5.36 -0.50 -15.09
CA LYS A 100 -5.60 0.91 -15.24
C LYS A 100 -6.99 1.25 -14.72
N GLY A 101 -7.19 2.50 -14.30
CA GLY A 101 -8.50 2.93 -13.86
C GLY A 101 -8.41 4.08 -12.88
N ASN A 102 -9.52 4.32 -12.21
CA ASN A 102 -9.61 5.35 -11.19
C ASN A 102 -9.24 4.76 -9.84
N TYR A 103 -8.28 5.39 -9.19
CA TYR A 103 -7.82 4.96 -7.89
C TYR A 103 -8.11 6.04 -6.85
N ILE A 104 -8.63 5.62 -5.72
CA ILE A 104 -8.74 6.48 -4.54
C ILE A 104 -7.43 6.33 -3.78
N CYS A 105 -6.79 7.44 -3.48
CA CYS A 105 -5.42 7.42 -2.95
C CYS A 105 -5.30 8.21 -1.65
N MET A 106 -4.38 7.76 -0.80
CA MET A 106 -4.06 8.43 0.44
C MET A 106 -2.66 8.01 0.88
N THR A 107 -1.84 8.97 1.32
CA THR A 107 -0.48 8.67 1.75
C THR A 107 -0.39 8.70 3.27
N THR A 108 0.18 7.66 3.85
CA THR A 108 0.35 7.56 5.29
C THR A 108 1.37 6.48 5.63
N ALA A 109 1.78 6.43 6.90
CA ALA A 109 2.67 5.39 7.42
C ALA A 109 1.81 4.19 7.81
N ILE A 110 1.54 3.31 6.88
CA ILE A 110 0.54 2.25 7.04
C ILE A 110 0.87 1.25 8.14
N PHE A 111 2.15 1.09 8.49
CA PHE A 111 2.56 0.13 9.52
C PHE A 111 2.67 0.74 10.90
N ARG A 112 2.47 2.05 11.00
CA ARG A 112 2.61 2.75 12.26
C ARG A 112 1.34 2.72 13.09
N GLU A 113 0.18 2.81 12.42
CA GLU A 113 -1.10 2.81 13.12
C GLU A 113 -2.21 2.37 12.18
N ASP A 114 -3.39 2.11 12.74
CA ASP A 114 -4.53 1.57 11.98
C ASP A 114 -5.59 2.61 11.65
N LYS A 115 -5.45 3.83 12.10
CA LYS A 115 -6.49 4.85 11.94
C LYS A 115 -6.84 5.11 10.47
N TRP A 116 -5.84 5.00 9.61
CA TRP A 116 -6.04 5.23 8.19
C TRP A 116 -7.00 4.21 7.59
N ILE A 117 -6.98 2.98 8.07
CA ILE A 117 -7.88 1.93 7.57
C ILE A 117 -9.31 2.31 7.86
N ARG A 118 -9.59 2.74 9.08
CA ARG A 118 -10.94 3.14 9.46
C ARG A 118 -11.39 4.36 8.68
N ALA A 119 -10.49 5.32 8.47
CA ALA A 119 -10.83 6.51 7.71
C ALA A 119 -11.21 6.17 6.27
N LEU A 120 -10.42 5.33 5.62
CA LEU A 120 -10.70 4.94 4.24
C LEU A 120 -11.90 4.00 4.13
N SER A 121 -12.02 3.02 5.02
CA SER A 121 -13.16 2.12 4.94
C SER A 121 -14.48 2.86 5.16
N ARG A 122 -14.47 3.84 6.06
CA ARG A 122 -15.64 4.69 6.27
C ARG A 122 -15.95 5.52 5.03
N TYR A 123 -14.92 6.08 4.42
CA TYR A 123 -15.09 6.83 3.18
C TYR A 123 -15.77 5.98 2.10
N PHE A 124 -15.32 4.74 1.94
CA PHE A 124 -15.90 3.82 0.97
C PHE A 124 -17.33 3.46 1.32
N ALA A 125 -17.61 3.22 2.61
CA ALA A 125 -18.96 2.88 3.04
C ALA A 125 -19.92 4.05 2.82
N GLU A 126 -19.49 5.27 3.12
CA GLU A 126 -20.34 6.44 2.97
C GLU A 126 -20.66 6.75 1.51
N LYS A 127 -19.77 6.39 0.62
CA LYS A 127 -19.97 6.60 -0.80
C LYS A 127 -20.53 5.38 -1.51
N ASP A 128 -20.84 4.34 -0.76
CA ASP A 128 -21.36 3.09 -1.30
C ASP A 128 -20.47 2.53 -2.40
N MET A 129 -19.17 2.59 -2.17
CA MET A 129 -18.15 2.06 -3.11
C MET A 129 -17.53 0.80 -2.56
N ARG A 130 -17.06 -0.05 -3.46
CA ARG A 130 -16.34 -1.26 -3.07
C ARG A 130 -14.97 -1.28 -3.72
N PRO A 131 -13.94 -1.61 -2.96
CA PRO A 131 -12.61 -1.72 -3.53
C PRO A 131 -12.50 -2.97 -4.41
N ARG A 132 -11.81 -2.83 -5.53
CA ARG A 132 -11.52 -3.96 -6.41
C ARG A 132 -10.13 -4.48 -6.19
N ILE A 133 -9.19 -3.60 -5.90
CA ILE A 133 -7.82 -3.97 -5.56
C ILE A 133 -7.27 -2.89 -4.65
N ILE A 134 -6.51 -3.28 -3.66
CA ILE A 134 -5.96 -2.33 -2.68
C ILE A 134 -4.46 -2.50 -2.65
N LEU A 135 -3.75 -1.44 -2.99
CA LEU A 135 -2.30 -1.43 -3.07
C LEU A 135 -1.74 -0.45 -2.05
N ALA A 136 -0.54 -0.75 -1.55
CA ALA A 136 0.23 0.20 -0.76
C ALA A 136 1.58 0.36 -1.44
N VAL A 137 1.80 1.50 -2.07
CA VAL A 137 2.99 1.76 -2.85
C VAL A 137 3.98 2.59 -2.03
N LEU A 138 5.19 2.09 -1.87
CA LEU A 138 6.20 2.79 -1.08
C LEU A 138 6.55 4.13 -1.73
N LYS A 139 6.46 5.21 -0.96
CA LYS A 139 6.78 6.55 -1.42
C LYS A 139 8.04 7.10 -0.76
N HIS A 140 8.22 6.83 0.52
CA HIS A 140 9.38 7.32 1.24
C HIS A 140 9.79 6.30 2.27
N LYS A 141 10.97 5.74 2.08
CA LYS A 141 11.52 4.73 2.98
C LYS A 141 12.19 5.40 4.17
N ASP A 142 11.83 4.98 5.37
CA ASP A 142 12.53 5.41 6.58
C ASP A 142 13.53 4.32 6.93
N PHE A 143 14.82 4.62 6.77
CA PHE A 143 15.87 3.63 6.96
C PHE A 143 16.16 3.36 8.44
N TYR A 144 15.71 4.23 9.32
CA TYR A 144 15.93 4.07 10.75
C TYR A 144 14.79 3.33 11.43
N ASN A 145 13.58 3.52 10.93
CA ASN A 145 12.42 2.84 11.49
C ASN A 145 11.43 2.57 10.35
N TRP A 146 11.43 1.34 9.86
CA TRP A 146 10.63 0.98 8.69
C TRP A 146 9.13 1.21 8.90
N ARG A 147 8.66 1.19 10.16
CA ARG A 147 7.25 1.44 10.43
C ARG A 147 6.84 2.87 10.12
N HIS A 148 7.80 3.78 10.02
CA HIS A 148 7.54 5.17 9.69
C HIS A 148 7.61 5.45 8.19
N SER A 149 7.93 4.44 7.39
CA SER A 149 7.94 4.61 5.94
C SER A 149 6.56 5.02 5.43
N LEU A 150 6.53 5.91 4.44
CA LEU A 150 5.29 6.40 3.89
C LEU A 150 4.90 5.61 2.65
N TYR A 151 3.65 5.21 2.60
CA TYR A 151 3.08 4.51 1.46
C TYR A 151 1.89 5.28 0.92
N GLU A 152 1.73 5.26 -0.38
CA GLU A 152 0.49 5.72 -0.97
C GLU A 152 -0.44 4.52 -1.11
N VAL A 153 -1.54 4.54 -0.38
CA VAL A 153 -2.57 3.52 -0.53
C VAL A 153 -3.36 3.89 -1.78
N GLN A 154 -3.51 2.94 -2.68
CA GLN A 154 -4.16 3.13 -3.98
C GLN A 154 -5.25 2.08 -4.11
N ILE A 155 -6.50 2.51 -4.19
CA ILE A 155 -7.63 1.60 -4.21
C ILE A 155 -8.41 1.78 -5.50
N LEU A 156 -8.41 0.72 -6.31
CA LEU A 156 -9.15 0.74 -7.57
C LEU A 156 -10.65 0.58 -7.30
N VAL A 157 -11.42 1.47 -7.86
CA VAL A 157 -12.88 1.45 -7.71
C VAL A 157 -13.60 1.13 -9.02
#